data_cb7fdcf28a2b669b1ff0ed96d8d39e1d
#
_entry.id   cb7fdcf28a2b669b1ff0ed96d8d39e1d
#
_cell.length_a   1.000
_cell.length_b   1.000
_cell.length_c   1.000
_cell.angle_alpha   90.00
_cell.angle_beta   90.00
_cell.angle_gamma   90.00
#
_symmetry.space_group_name_H-M   'P 1'
#
loop_
_entity.id
_entity.type
_entity.pdbx_description
1 polymer ?
#
loop_
_entity_poly.entity_id
_entity_poly.type
_entity_poly.pdbx_seq_one_letter_code
_entity_poly.pdbx_strand_id
1 'polypeptide(L)'
;MITKSNLPTIIRIFSYSILAITFVFLINNVLTVWFEWTGVKKLFAHYGLFGFKKLSKPLEDSALTTAYIQLFFYFASILLAIIYVVKSIKQSLETDSKILTNFTAYIIRSSFWAVLIVGIADLIVSFMVVEKLVEPIFGETLKVKLVIPAFRITFVHFPLILISFVIGYFTRSVGFIWLAVLVVASEFFIVISRFIFEYEQAFQGDLVRFWYSALYLFASAYALMHEGHVRVDVLYTGFSERKKAWTNSLGSLFLGIPLCLIVLFLGMGGKASIINGPVISFEITQQGSNGLYLLYLMAVYLAVLV
;
A
#
# COMPACT_ATOMS: atom_id res chain seq x y z
N MET A 1 -3.57 -17.37 -36.00
CA MET A 1 -4.94 -16.81 -36.02
C MET A 1 -5.57 -17.04 -34.65
N ILE A 2 -5.71 -16.00 -33.82
CA ILE A 2 -6.37 -16.14 -32.50
C ILE A 2 -7.87 -16.21 -32.78
N THR A 3 -8.46 -17.37 -32.59
CA THR A 3 -9.91 -17.52 -32.74
C THR A 3 -10.65 -16.73 -31.68
N LYS A 4 -11.83 -16.18 -31.99
CA LYS A 4 -12.66 -15.37 -31.03
C LYS A 4 -12.91 -16.08 -29.68
N SER A 5 -12.77 -17.42 -29.62
CA SER A 5 -12.96 -18.21 -28.41
C SER A 5 -11.77 -18.18 -27.45
N ASN A 6 -10.57 -17.82 -27.90
CA ASN A 6 -9.36 -17.86 -27.07
C ASN A 6 -9.02 -16.51 -26.42
N LEU A 7 -9.60 -15.40 -26.90
CA LEU A 7 -9.29 -14.06 -26.41
C LEU A 7 -9.57 -13.88 -24.90
N PRO A 8 -10.72 -14.32 -24.33
CA PRO A 8 -10.94 -14.22 -22.89
C PRO A 8 -9.88 -14.95 -22.07
N THR A 9 -9.47 -16.14 -22.50
CA THR A 9 -8.43 -16.94 -21.81
C THR A 9 -7.09 -16.21 -21.82
N ILE A 10 -6.71 -15.59 -22.94
CA ILE A 10 -5.45 -14.83 -23.06
C ILE A 10 -5.50 -13.61 -22.14
N ILE A 11 -6.60 -12.86 -22.13
CA ILE A 11 -6.77 -11.70 -21.23
C ILE A 11 -6.65 -12.14 -19.76
N ARG A 12 -7.28 -13.24 -19.38
CA ARG A 12 -7.20 -13.79 -18.01
C ARG A 12 -5.78 -14.17 -17.62
N ILE A 13 -5.07 -14.90 -18.49
CA ILE A 13 -3.66 -15.28 -18.26
C ILE A 13 -2.80 -14.04 -18.07
N PHE A 14 -2.95 -13.05 -18.95
CA PHE A 14 -2.20 -11.79 -18.86
C PHE A 14 -2.47 -11.04 -17.56
N SER A 15 -3.74 -10.84 -17.20
CA SER A 15 -4.14 -10.12 -16.01
C SER A 15 -3.68 -10.81 -14.73
N TYR A 16 -3.91 -12.12 -14.60
CA TYR A 16 -3.45 -12.88 -13.43
C TYR A 16 -1.93 -12.98 -13.34
N SER A 17 -1.23 -13.00 -14.47
CA SER A 17 0.25 -12.97 -14.48
C SER A 17 0.79 -11.64 -13.96
N ILE A 18 0.21 -10.50 -14.36
CA ILE A 18 0.59 -9.18 -13.83
C ILE A 18 0.37 -9.13 -12.32
N LEU A 19 -0.80 -9.55 -11.84
CA LEU A 19 -1.08 -9.60 -10.41
C LEU A 19 -0.10 -10.50 -9.67
N ALA A 20 0.16 -11.70 -10.18
CA ALA A 20 1.11 -12.65 -9.59
C ALA A 20 2.53 -12.07 -9.50
N ILE A 21 3.00 -11.41 -10.57
CA ILE A 21 4.29 -10.71 -10.59
C ILE A 21 4.32 -9.59 -9.54
N THR A 22 3.26 -8.81 -9.43
CA THR A 22 3.16 -7.73 -8.43
C THR A 22 3.23 -8.27 -7.01
N PHE A 23 2.49 -9.33 -6.69
CA PHE A 23 2.57 -9.97 -5.37
C PHE A 23 3.96 -10.54 -5.08
N VAL A 24 4.58 -11.22 -6.04
CA VAL A 24 5.96 -11.72 -5.87
C VAL A 24 6.94 -10.57 -5.71
N PHE A 25 6.75 -9.45 -6.42
CA PHE A 25 7.56 -8.27 -6.23
C PHE A 25 7.47 -7.74 -4.80
N LEU A 26 6.26 -7.64 -4.22
CA LEU A 26 6.08 -7.21 -2.84
C LEU A 26 6.76 -8.17 -1.85
N ILE A 27 6.60 -9.49 -2.02
CA ILE A 27 7.26 -10.50 -1.19
C ILE A 27 8.78 -10.39 -1.33
N ASN A 28 9.31 -10.33 -2.53
CA ASN A 28 10.75 -10.20 -2.79
C ASN A 28 11.30 -8.88 -2.25
N ASN A 29 10.51 -7.80 -2.25
CA ASN A 29 10.89 -6.55 -1.63
C ASN A 29 11.09 -6.73 -0.12
N VAL A 30 10.15 -7.37 0.58
CA VAL A 30 10.29 -7.69 2.00
C VAL A 30 11.53 -8.56 2.25
N LEU A 31 11.73 -9.61 1.48
CA LEU A 31 12.91 -10.48 1.62
C LEU A 31 14.23 -9.72 1.41
N THR A 32 14.28 -8.82 0.44
CA THR A 32 15.49 -8.03 0.15
C THR A 32 15.75 -6.96 1.20
N VAL A 33 14.70 -6.31 1.69
CA VAL A 33 14.81 -5.14 2.56
C VAL A 33 15.00 -5.53 4.02
N TRP A 34 14.21 -6.49 4.51
CA TRP A 34 14.17 -6.90 5.91
C TRP A 34 15.05 -8.13 6.23
N PHE A 35 15.12 -9.07 5.28
CA PHE A 35 15.90 -10.31 5.44
C PHE A 35 17.23 -10.28 4.69
N GLU A 36 17.59 -9.14 4.09
CA GLU A 36 18.86 -8.89 3.41
C GLU A 36 19.17 -9.86 2.24
N TRP A 37 18.14 -10.47 1.66
CA TRP A 37 18.32 -11.29 0.47
C TRP A 37 18.85 -10.44 -0.68
N THR A 38 19.59 -11.08 -1.59
CA THR A 38 20.35 -10.40 -2.65
C THR A 38 19.48 -9.55 -3.59
N GLY A 39 18.31 -10.05 -3.96
CA GLY A 39 17.42 -9.40 -4.92
C GLY A 39 17.76 -9.72 -6.38
N VAL A 40 16.73 -9.89 -7.21
CA VAL A 40 16.87 -10.21 -8.64
C VAL A 40 17.62 -9.13 -9.42
N LYS A 41 17.52 -7.87 -9.02
CA LYS A 41 18.26 -6.75 -9.62
C LYS A 41 19.78 -6.95 -9.54
N LYS A 42 20.30 -7.39 -8.39
CA LYS A 42 21.74 -7.69 -8.23
C LYS A 42 22.17 -8.92 -9.03
N LEU A 43 21.27 -9.91 -9.19
CA LEU A 43 21.53 -11.06 -10.06
C LEU A 43 21.72 -10.62 -11.53
N PHE A 44 20.86 -9.74 -12.05
CA PHE A 44 21.00 -9.21 -13.38
C PHE A 44 22.28 -8.37 -13.54
N ALA A 45 22.62 -7.58 -12.51
CA ALA A 45 23.87 -6.82 -12.51
C ALA A 45 25.11 -7.73 -12.43
N HIS A 46 25.05 -8.88 -11.75
CA HIS A 46 26.15 -9.86 -11.71
C HIS A 46 26.49 -10.35 -13.12
N TYR A 47 25.49 -10.63 -13.93
CA TYR A 47 25.67 -11.09 -15.32
C TYR A 47 25.73 -9.96 -16.35
N GLY A 48 25.49 -8.70 -15.97
CA GLY A 48 25.43 -7.56 -16.90
C GLY A 48 24.25 -7.63 -17.87
N LEU A 49 23.12 -8.24 -17.45
CA LEU A 49 21.91 -8.40 -18.27
C LEU A 49 21.00 -7.16 -18.18
N PHE A 50 20.13 -6.98 -19.19
CA PHE A 50 19.09 -5.95 -19.24
C PHE A 50 19.60 -4.51 -19.02
N GLY A 51 20.83 -4.19 -19.42
CA GLY A 51 21.42 -2.87 -19.27
C GLY A 51 21.93 -2.54 -17.86
N PHE A 52 21.90 -3.47 -16.92
CA PHE A 52 22.52 -3.28 -15.61
C PHE A 52 24.04 -3.29 -15.71
N LYS A 53 24.68 -2.29 -15.10
CA LYS A 53 26.15 -2.24 -15.01
C LYS A 53 26.64 -3.46 -14.23
N LYS A 54 27.60 -4.19 -14.82
CA LYS A 54 28.20 -5.37 -14.18
C LYS A 54 28.82 -5.00 -12.84
N LEU A 55 28.60 -5.87 -11.83
CA LEU A 55 29.17 -5.69 -10.50
C LEU A 55 30.71 -5.75 -10.55
N SER A 56 31.35 -4.92 -9.76
CA SER A 56 32.83 -4.88 -9.63
C SER A 56 33.39 -6.14 -8.98
N LYS A 57 32.60 -6.74 -8.08
CA LYS A 57 32.91 -8.03 -7.44
C LYS A 57 31.78 -9.02 -7.73
N PRO A 58 32.09 -10.26 -8.10
CA PRO A 58 31.08 -11.30 -8.28
C PRO A 58 30.32 -11.53 -6.96
N LEU A 59 29.08 -12.00 -7.05
CA LEU A 59 28.30 -12.41 -5.88
C LEU A 59 28.86 -13.74 -5.35
N GLU A 60 28.82 -13.90 -4.05
CA GLU A 60 29.12 -15.17 -3.37
C GLU A 60 28.01 -16.20 -3.64
N ASP A 61 28.32 -17.50 -3.48
CA ASP A 61 27.39 -18.59 -3.80
C ASP A 61 26.09 -18.52 -2.99
N SER A 62 26.17 -18.12 -1.74
CA SER A 62 25.00 -17.90 -0.85
C SER A 62 24.10 -16.77 -1.38
N ALA A 63 24.69 -15.67 -1.83
CA ALA A 63 23.99 -14.54 -2.41
C ALA A 63 23.38 -14.88 -3.77
N LEU A 64 24.08 -15.67 -4.60
CA LEU A 64 23.55 -16.19 -5.86
C LEU A 64 22.34 -17.10 -5.63
N THR A 65 22.42 -18.00 -4.65
CA THR A 65 21.33 -18.92 -4.30
C THR A 65 20.06 -18.15 -3.93
N THR A 66 20.14 -17.16 -3.04
CA THR A 66 18.98 -16.34 -2.64
C THR A 66 18.40 -15.58 -3.84
N ALA A 67 19.24 -15.05 -4.72
CA ALA A 67 18.81 -14.32 -5.91
C ALA A 67 18.12 -15.24 -6.93
N TYR A 68 18.60 -16.47 -7.12
CA TYR A 68 17.94 -17.46 -7.98
C TYR A 68 16.60 -17.92 -7.41
N ILE A 69 16.49 -18.12 -6.09
CA ILE A 69 15.21 -18.45 -5.45
C ILE A 69 14.19 -17.31 -5.67
N GLN A 70 14.62 -16.06 -5.53
CA GLN A 70 13.76 -14.91 -5.79
C GLN A 70 13.33 -14.82 -7.27
N LEU A 71 14.21 -15.11 -8.19
CA LEU A 71 13.87 -15.20 -9.62
C LEU A 71 12.91 -16.35 -9.90
N PHE A 72 13.13 -17.51 -9.28
CA PHE A 72 12.26 -18.68 -9.39
C PHE A 72 10.83 -18.37 -8.93
N PHE A 73 10.64 -17.55 -7.88
CA PHE A 73 9.31 -17.14 -7.43
C PHE A 73 8.51 -16.42 -8.53
N TYR A 74 9.15 -15.60 -9.36
CA TYR A 74 8.47 -14.96 -10.51
C TYR A 74 8.02 -15.98 -11.54
N PHE A 75 8.87 -16.91 -11.94
CA PHE A 75 8.48 -17.96 -12.91
C PHE A 75 7.40 -18.87 -12.34
N ALA A 76 7.54 -19.29 -11.09
CA ALA A 76 6.57 -20.13 -10.42
C ALA A 76 5.19 -19.42 -10.31
N SER A 77 5.16 -18.14 -10.01
CA SER A 77 3.91 -17.38 -9.90
C SER A 77 3.19 -17.23 -11.24
N ILE A 78 3.91 -16.98 -12.32
CA ILE A 78 3.36 -16.93 -13.69
C ILE A 78 2.79 -18.31 -14.06
N LEU A 79 3.54 -19.38 -13.78
CA LEU A 79 3.09 -20.74 -14.04
C LEU A 79 1.80 -21.08 -13.27
N LEU A 80 1.74 -20.69 -11.98
CA LEU A 80 0.55 -20.87 -11.15
C LEU A 80 -0.65 -20.08 -11.69
N ALA A 81 -0.44 -18.84 -12.15
CA ALA A 81 -1.48 -18.04 -12.80
C ALA A 81 -2.02 -18.72 -14.06
N ILE A 82 -1.13 -19.26 -14.91
CA ILE A 82 -1.53 -20.01 -16.12
C ILE A 82 -2.32 -21.28 -15.73
N ILE A 83 -1.83 -22.06 -14.77
CA ILE A 83 -2.51 -23.28 -14.30
C ILE A 83 -3.90 -22.95 -13.74
N TYR A 84 -4.03 -21.87 -12.96
CA TYR A 84 -5.32 -21.41 -12.43
C TYR A 84 -6.31 -21.10 -13.56
N VAL A 85 -5.89 -20.33 -14.55
CA VAL A 85 -6.75 -19.95 -15.68
C VAL A 85 -7.14 -21.16 -16.52
N VAL A 86 -6.21 -22.09 -16.79
CA VAL A 86 -6.49 -23.31 -17.55
C VAL A 86 -7.47 -24.22 -16.80
N LYS A 87 -7.31 -24.39 -15.48
CA LYS A 87 -8.25 -25.15 -14.65
C LYS A 87 -9.63 -24.51 -14.55
N SER A 88 -9.71 -23.18 -14.64
CA SER A 88 -10.96 -22.40 -14.58
C SER A 88 -11.41 -21.86 -15.93
N ILE A 89 -11.17 -22.59 -17.03
CA ILE A 89 -11.41 -22.09 -18.40
C ILE A 89 -12.86 -21.70 -18.67
N LYS A 90 -13.83 -22.28 -17.96
CA LYS A 90 -15.26 -21.99 -18.07
C LYS A 90 -15.69 -20.71 -17.31
N GLN A 91 -14.81 -20.15 -16.50
CA GLN A 91 -15.11 -18.96 -15.71
C GLN A 91 -15.13 -17.72 -16.61
N SER A 92 -16.14 -16.84 -16.42
CA SER A 92 -16.29 -15.63 -17.22
C SER A 92 -15.37 -14.51 -16.72
N LEU A 93 -15.01 -13.57 -17.60
CA LEU A 93 -14.28 -12.34 -17.23
C LEU A 93 -15.04 -11.50 -16.18
N GLU A 94 -16.37 -11.53 -16.22
CA GLU A 94 -17.20 -10.83 -15.24
C GLU A 94 -17.03 -11.43 -13.83
N THR A 95 -16.94 -12.75 -13.71
CA THR A 95 -16.71 -13.42 -12.44
C THR A 95 -15.31 -13.07 -11.89
N ASP A 96 -14.29 -13.07 -12.74
CA ASP A 96 -12.94 -12.65 -12.33
C ASP A 96 -12.93 -11.18 -11.88
N SER A 97 -13.58 -10.30 -12.62
CA SER A 97 -13.71 -8.89 -12.25
C SER A 97 -14.35 -8.73 -10.86
N LYS A 98 -15.44 -9.45 -10.57
CA LYS A 98 -16.09 -9.43 -9.26
C LYS A 98 -15.17 -9.93 -8.13
N ILE A 99 -14.39 -10.99 -8.37
CA ILE A 99 -13.42 -11.50 -7.39
C ILE A 99 -12.37 -10.45 -7.09
N LEU A 100 -11.78 -9.84 -8.11
CA LEU A 100 -10.76 -8.80 -7.95
C LEU A 100 -11.30 -7.54 -7.28
N THR A 101 -12.49 -7.09 -7.68
CA THR A 101 -13.15 -5.94 -7.03
C THR A 101 -13.43 -6.21 -5.55
N ASN A 102 -13.89 -7.40 -5.18
CA ASN A 102 -14.11 -7.77 -3.78
C ASN A 102 -12.80 -7.81 -2.97
N PHE A 103 -11.73 -8.30 -3.59
CA PHE A 103 -10.40 -8.31 -2.97
C PHE A 103 -9.85 -6.89 -2.77
N THR A 104 -9.93 -6.03 -3.78
CA THR A 104 -9.56 -4.62 -3.68
C THR A 104 -10.38 -3.90 -2.61
N ALA A 105 -11.68 -4.12 -2.57
CA ALA A 105 -12.56 -3.55 -1.54
C ALA A 105 -12.18 -4.03 -0.14
N TYR A 106 -11.72 -5.27 0.02
CA TYR A 106 -11.20 -5.78 1.29
C TYR A 106 -9.92 -5.06 1.72
N ILE A 107 -8.96 -4.87 0.81
CA ILE A 107 -7.72 -4.12 1.08
C ILE A 107 -8.03 -2.68 1.51
N ILE A 108 -8.91 -1.98 0.78
CA ILE A 108 -9.31 -0.60 1.10
C ILE A 108 -9.94 -0.52 2.49
N ARG A 109 -10.84 -1.44 2.84
CA ARG A 109 -11.48 -1.47 4.16
C ARG A 109 -10.46 -1.75 5.27
N SER A 110 -9.57 -2.71 5.07
CA SER A 110 -8.51 -3.03 6.04
C SER A 110 -7.57 -1.85 6.25
N SER A 111 -7.20 -1.16 5.18
CA SER A 111 -6.37 0.06 5.24
C SER A 111 -7.09 1.21 5.95
N PHE A 112 -8.39 1.38 5.71
CA PHE A 112 -9.20 2.36 6.45
C PHE A 112 -9.17 2.08 7.96
N TRP A 113 -9.42 0.83 8.38
CA TRP A 113 -9.39 0.46 9.79
C TRP A 113 -8.00 0.60 10.40
N ALA A 114 -6.94 0.31 9.65
CA ALA A 114 -5.56 0.54 10.09
C ALA A 114 -5.31 2.03 10.35
N VAL A 115 -5.69 2.89 9.41
CA VAL A 115 -5.55 4.35 9.54
C VAL A 115 -6.35 4.90 10.70
N LEU A 116 -7.58 4.41 10.91
CA LEU A 116 -8.44 4.85 12.02
C LEU A 116 -7.85 4.41 13.37
N ILE A 117 -7.63 3.11 13.54
CA ILE A 117 -7.26 2.54 14.84
C ILE A 117 -5.84 2.96 15.24
N VAL A 118 -4.90 2.91 14.31
CA VAL A 118 -3.51 3.33 14.60
C VAL A 118 -3.45 4.84 14.84
N GLY A 119 -4.18 5.64 14.07
CA GLY A 119 -4.24 7.08 14.27
C GLY A 119 -4.76 7.46 15.65
N ILE A 120 -5.86 6.87 16.11
CA ILE A 120 -6.43 7.11 17.44
C ILE A 120 -5.48 6.60 18.55
N ALA A 121 -4.95 5.39 18.40
CA ALA A 121 -4.04 4.83 19.40
C ALA A 121 -2.77 5.67 19.54
N ASP A 122 -2.20 6.11 18.42
CA ASP A 122 -1.00 6.92 18.42
C ASP A 122 -1.26 8.35 18.98
N LEU A 123 -2.44 8.92 18.71
CA LEU A 123 -2.90 10.15 19.33
C LEU A 123 -2.94 10.03 20.86
N ILE A 124 -3.56 8.96 21.38
CA ILE A 124 -3.67 8.71 22.82
C ILE A 124 -2.28 8.55 23.43
N VAL A 125 -1.42 7.74 22.82
CA VAL A 125 -0.05 7.52 23.33
C VAL A 125 0.77 8.81 23.29
N SER A 126 0.68 9.60 22.21
CA SER A 126 1.39 10.88 22.10
C SER A 126 0.89 11.89 23.14
N PHE A 127 -0.43 11.99 23.36
CA PHE A 127 -1.00 12.79 24.43
C PHE A 127 -0.44 12.37 25.80
N MET A 128 -0.47 11.09 26.13
CA MET A 128 0.05 10.58 27.40
C MET A 128 1.54 10.85 27.59
N VAL A 129 2.34 10.77 26.51
CA VAL A 129 3.79 11.05 26.55
C VAL A 129 4.04 12.54 26.76
N VAL A 130 3.37 13.41 26.01
CA VAL A 130 3.55 14.88 26.09
C VAL A 130 3.12 15.40 27.46
N GLU A 131 1.99 14.92 27.99
CA GLU A 131 1.46 15.32 29.29
C GLU A 131 2.11 14.58 30.47
N LYS A 132 3.16 13.77 30.20
CA LYS A 132 3.90 13.02 31.24
C LYS A 132 3.04 12.05 32.07
N LEU A 133 1.94 11.58 31.49
CA LEU A 133 1.00 10.68 32.17
C LEU A 133 1.45 9.21 32.15
N VAL A 134 2.37 8.84 31.27
CA VAL A 134 2.83 7.43 31.14
C VAL A 134 3.53 6.95 32.40
N GLU A 135 4.42 7.76 32.96
CA GLU A 135 5.21 7.38 34.14
C GLU A 135 4.36 7.08 35.38
N PRO A 136 3.44 7.96 35.81
CA PRO A 136 2.62 7.71 36.99
C PRO A 136 1.62 6.57 36.83
N ILE A 137 1.21 6.23 35.58
CA ILE A 137 0.21 5.18 35.32
C ILE A 137 0.87 3.83 35.03
N PHE A 138 1.95 3.80 34.25
CA PHE A 138 2.55 2.58 33.71
C PHE A 138 4.03 2.38 34.12
N GLY A 139 4.61 3.35 34.80
CA GLY A 139 5.99 3.32 35.27
C GLY A 139 7.01 3.85 34.24
N GLU A 140 8.22 4.12 34.73
CA GLU A 140 9.31 4.72 33.97
C GLU A 140 9.77 3.87 32.78
N THR A 141 9.78 2.55 32.95
CA THR A 141 10.22 1.62 31.90
C THR A 141 9.41 1.74 30.63
N LEU A 142 8.07 1.86 30.73
CA LEU A 142 7.20 2.01 29.58
C LEU A 142 7.30 3.42 28.97
N LYS A 143 7.45 4.46 29.80
CA LYS A 143 7.69 5.84 29.35
C LYS A 143 8.89 5.91 28.40
N VAL A 144 10.03 5.36 28.81
CA VAL A 144 11.26 5.36 27.99
C VAL A 144 11.06 4.57 26.68
N LYS A 145 10.39 3.43 26.74
CA LYS A 145 10.15 2.58 25.55
C LYS A 145 9.21 3.21 24.54
N LEU A 146 8.13 3.88 24.97
CA LEU A 146 7.13 4.49 24.08
C LEU A 146 7.66 5.69 23.28
N VAL A 147 8.76 6.29 23.68
CA VAL A 147 9.44 7.36 22.92
C VAL A 147 10.37 6.78 21.84
N ILE A 148 10.68 5.49 21.89
CA ILE A 148 11.52 4.82 20.88
C ILE A 148 10.64 4.40 19.69
N PRO A 149 10.86 4.96 18.46
CA PRO A 149 10.00 4.67 17.30
C PRO A 149 9.87 3.17 17.00
N ALA A 150 10.99 2.46 16.97
CA ALA A 150 11.00 1.03 16.70
C ALA A 150 10.14 0.22 17.70
N PHE A 151 10.17 0.56 18.98
CA PHE A 151 9.36 -0.11 19.99
C PHE A 151 7.86 0.21 19.79
N ARG A 152 7.52 1.49 19.69
CA ARG A 152 6.12 1.94 19.56
C ARG A 152 5.47 1.38 18.29
N ILE A 153 6.16 1.43 17.16
CA ILE A 153 5.67 0.89 15.89
C ILE A 153 5.53 -0.62 15.96
N THR A 154 6.52 -1.34 16.49
CA THR A 154 6.49 -2.81 16.54
C THR A 154 5.43 -3.34 17.52
N PHE A 155 5.32 -2.76 18.71
CA PHE A 155 4.50 -3.32 19.78
C PHE A 155 3.11 -2.69 19.90
N VAL A 156 2.90 -1.49 19.32
CA VAL A 156 1.58 -0.83 19.33
C VAL A 156 0.97 -0.85 17.93
N HIS A 157 1.67 -0.33 16.91
CA HIS A 157 1.05 -0.17 15.60
C HIS A 157 0.89 -1.50 14.84
N PHE A 158 1.90 -2.37 14.79
CA PHE A 158 1.77 -3.62 14.03
C PHE A 158 0.65 -4.54 14.52
N PRO A 159 0.45 -4.78 15.83
CA PRO A 159 -0.71 -5.53 16.31
C PRO A 159 -2.03 -4.90 15.89
N LEU A 160 -2.15 -3.56 15.94
CA LEU A 160 -3.36 -2.84 15.52
C LEU A 160 -3.60 -2.94 14.02
N ILE A 161 -2.56 -2.91 13.20
CA ILE A 161 -2.64 -3.16 11.76
C ILE A 161 -3.17 -4.57 11.49
N LEU A 162 -2.66 -5.60 12.18
CA LEU A 162 -3.14 -6.98 12.04
C LEU A 162 -4.62 -7.10 12.44
N ILE A 163 -5.01 -6.49 13.54
CA ILE A 163 -6.43 -6.43 13.97
C ILE A 163 -7.28 -5.74 12.91
N SER A 164 -6.78 -4.71 12.25
CA SER A 164 -7.49 -4.00 11.19
C SER A 164 -7.83 -4.88 9.99
N PHE A 165 -6.97 -5.83 9.62
CA PHE A 165 -7.28 -6.83 8.59
C PHE A 165 -8.42 -7.75 9.00
N VAL A 166 -8.45 -8.14 10.28
CA VAL A 166 -9.55 -8.96 10.82
C VAL A 166 -10.87 -8.18 10.80
N ILE A 167 -10.87 -6.92 11.28
CA ILE A 167 -12.06 -6.07 11.28
C ILE A 167 -12.53 -5.79 9.85
N GLY A 168 -11.61 -5.51 8.92
CA GLY A 168 -11.90 -5.26 7.50
C GLY A 168 -12.56 -6.45 6.80
N TYR A 169 -12.34 -7.67 7.29
CA TYR A 169 -13.04 -8.88 6.80
C TYR A 169 -14.52 -8.89 7.18
N PHE A 170 -14.85 -8.50 8.40
CA PHE A 170 -16.23 -8.53 8.92
C PHE A 170 -17.04 -7.28 8.54
N THR A 171 -16.40 -6.14 8.31
CA THR A 171 -17.09 -4.87 7.99
C THR A 171 -17.27 -4.72 6.48
N ARG A 172 -18.47 -4.33 6.03
CA ARG A 172 -18.76 -4.18 4.58
C ARG A 172 -19.15 -2.77 4.15
N SER A 173 -19.39 -1.85 5.09
CA SER A 173 -20.02 -0.56 4.84
C SER A 173 -19.09 0.66 4.95
N VAL A 174 -17.76 0.45 4.97
CA VAL A 174 -16.81 1.55 5.15
C VAL A 174 -16.36 2.07 3.78
N GLY A 175 -16.59 3.36 3.54
CA GLY A 175 -16.18 4.06 2.33
C GLY A 175 -15.35 5.30 2.62
N PHE A 176 -14.87 5.99 1.59
CA PHE A 176 -14.04 7.20 1.71
C PHE A 176 -14.72 8.36 2.45
N ILE A 177 -16.07 8.38 2.50
CA ILE A 177 -16.85 9.39 3.24
C ILE A 177 -16.44 9.40 4.71
N TRP A 178 -16.17 8.23 5.31
CA TRP A 178 -15.71 8.14 6.69
C TRP A 178 -14.32 8.77 6.91
N LEU A 179 -13.42 8.67 5.92
CA LEU A 179 -12.15 9.39 5.98
C LEU A 179 -12.35 10.90 5.96
N ALA A 180 -13.29 11.40 5.15
CA ALA A 180 -13.65 12.82 5.15
C ALA A 180 -14.22 13.26 6.53
N VAL A 181 -15.08 12.44 7.12
CA VAL A 181 -15.60 12.69 8.47
C VAL A 181 -14.46 12.73 9.50
N LEU A 182 -13.48 11.82 9.42
CA LEU A 182 -12.33 11.82 10.33
C LEU A 182 -11.48 13.09 10.20
N VAL A 183 -11.24 13.55 8.96
CA VAL A 183 -10.52 14.82 8.74
C VAL A 183 -11.27 15.99 9.37
N VAL A 184 -12.57 16.12 9.08
CA VAL A 184 -13.39 17.19 9.66
C VAL A 184 -13.44 17.10 11.19
N ALA A 185 -13.58 15.89 11.75
CA ALA A 185 -13.59 15.68 13.19
C ALA A 185 -12.25 16.06 13.85
N SER A 186 -11.12 15.75 13.20
CA SER A 186 -9.80 16.13 13.74
C SER A 186 -9.54 17.62 13.66
N GLU A 187 -9.96 18.30 12.60
CA GLU A 187 -9.91 19.75 12.51
C GLU A 187 -10.79 20.41 13.59
N PHE A 188 -12.01 19.90 13.76
CA PHE A 188 -12.91 20.38 14.80
C PHE A 188 -12.35 20.13 16.20
N PHE A 189 -11.69 19.01 16.42
CA PHE A 189 -10.98 18.71 17.67
C PHE A 189 -9.88 19.75 17.96
N ILE A 190 -9.10 20.17 16.96
CA ILE A 190 -8.08 21.23 17.11
C ILE A 190 -8.76 22.55 17.49
N VAL A 191 -9.84 22.92 16.80
CA VAL A 191 -10.57 24.17 17.08
C VAL A 191 -11.08 24.19 18.53
N ILE A 192 -11.73 23.11 18.97
CA ILE A 192 -12.24 23.01 20.34
C ILE A 192 -11.09 23.08 21.37
N SER A 193 -10.03 22.29 21.14
CA SER A 193 -8.88 22.25 22.05
C SER A 193 -8.26 23.62 22.20
N ARG A 194 -8.07 24.34 21.12
CA ARG A 194 -7.41 25.63 21.09
C ARG A 194 -8.26 26.73 21.71
N PHE A 195 -9.55 26.82 21.35
CA PHE A 195 -10.40 27.94 21.75
C PHE A 195 -11.12 27.74 23.09
N ILE A 196 -11.37 26.49 23.50
CA ILE A 196 -12.06 26.20 24.77
C ILE A 196 -11.06 25.87 25.88
N PHE A 197 -10.01 25.08 25.55
CA PHE A 197 -9.06 24.58 26.54
C PHE A 197 -7.68 25.24 26.45
N GLU A 198 -7.50 26.22 25.53
CA GLU A 198 -6.21 26.89 25.29
C GLU A 198 -5.06 25.88 25.08
N TYR A 199 -5.40 24.72 24.50
CA TYR A 199 -4.50 23.59 24.33
C TYR A 199 -4.22 23.30 22.85
N GLU A 200 -2.95 23.40 22.45
CA GLU A 200 -2.50 23.10 21.09
C GLU A 200 -1.19 22.33 21.16
N GLN A 201 -1.15 21.15 20.55
CA GLN A 201 0.02 20.31 20.49
C GLN A 201 0.31 19.82 19.07
N ALA A 202 1.58 19.55 18.77
CA ALA A 202 2.04 19.15 17.45
C ALA A 202 1.35 17.88 16.93
N PHE A 203 1.08 16.90 17.77
CA PHE A 203 0.44 15.63 17.41
C PHE A 203 -0.99 15.81 16.87
N GLN A 204 -1.69 16.91 17.23
CA GLN A 204 -3.04 17.18 16.71
C GLN A 204 -3.00 17.50 15.21
N GLY A 205 -2.08 18.39 14.79
CA GLY A 205 -1.87 18.72 13.38
C GLY A 205 -1.35 17.53 12.56
N ASP A 206 -0.54 16.67 13.17
CA ASP A 206 -0.05 15.45 12.52
C ASP A 206 -1.18 14.44 12.26
N LEU A 207 -2.18 14.35 13.16
CA LEU A 207 -3.36 13.50 12.96
C LEU A 207 -4.17 13.94 11.74
N VAL A 208 -4.39 15.25 11.58
CA VAL A 208 -5.06 15.82 10.41
C VAL A 208 -4.31 15.45 9.13
N ARG A 209 -2.98 15.67 9.10
CA ARG A 209 -2.15 15.32 7.93
C ARG A 209 -2.23 13.85 7.60
N PHE A 210 -2.21 12.98 8.60
CA PHE A 210 -2.28 11.54 8.46
C PHE A 210 -3.61 11.09 7.83
N TRP A 211 -4.74 11.54 8.37
CA TRP A 211 -6.06 11.20 7.83
C TRP A 211 -6.36 11.89 6.51
N TYR A 212 -5.90 13.12 6.31
CA TYR A 212 -6.05 13.83 5.04
C TYR A 212 -5.26 13.15 3.91
N SER A 213 -4.05 12.71 4.18
CA SER A 213 -3.25 11.94 3.20
C SER A 213 -3.93 10.63 2.81
N ALA A 214 -4.49 9.91 3.80
CA ALA A 214 -5.27 8.70 3.55
C ALA A 214 -6.53 9.00 2.73
N LEU A 215 -7.27 10.06 3.06
CA LEU A 215 -8.45 10.50 2.30
C LEU A 215 -8.08 10.76 0.84
N TYR A 216 -7.03 11.54 0.60
CA TYR A 216 -6.62 11.91 -0.75
C TYR A 216 -6.26 10.68 -1.60
N LEU A 217 -5.43 9.77 -1.06
CA LEU A 217 -4.94 8.61 -1.80
C LEU A 217 -6.02 7.52 -1.93
N PHE A 218 -6.74 7.19 -0.86
CA PHE A 218 -7.73 6.11 -0.90
C PHE A 218 -9.01 6.52 -1.64
N ALA A 219 -9.42 7.79 -1.55
CA ALA A 219 -10.54 8.30 -2.32
C ALA A 219 -10.26 8.29 -3.82
N SER A 220 -9.01 8.51 -4.25
CA SER A 220 -8.62 8.40 -5.66
C SER A 220 -8.83 6.99 -6.20
N ALA A 221 -8.40 5.96 -5.45
CA ALA A 221 -8.62 4.56 -5.81
C ALA A 221 -10.12 4.19 -5.81
N TYR A 222 -10.88 4.66 -4.82
CA TYR A 222 -12.32 4.45 -4.74
C TYR A 222 -13.06 5.12 -5.91
N ALA A 223 -12.72 6.36 -6.23
CA ALA A 223 -13.32 7.12 -7.34
C ALA A 223 -13.04 6.43 -8.69
N LEU A 224 -11.84 5.87 -8.87
CA LEU A 224 -11.52 5.08 -10.07
C LEU A 224 -12.42 3.84 -10.18
N MET A 225 -12.62 3.12 -9.08
CA MET A 225 -13.40 1.89 -9.03
C MET A 225 -14.90 2.13 -9.29
N HIS A 226 -15.44 3.28 -8.87
CA HIS A 226 -16.86 3.64 -8.99
C HIS A 226 -17.17 4.62 -10.14
N GLU A 227 -16.21 4.82 -11.06
CA GLU A 227 -16.33 5.78 -12.16
C GLU A 227 -16.70 7.21 -11.72
N GLY A 228 -16.39 7.55 -10.47
CA GLY A 228 -16.75 8.84 -9.83
C GLY A 228 -15.90 10.04 -10.28
N HIS A 229 -15.10 9.89 -11.34
CA HIS A 229 -14.29 11.00 -11.85
C HIS A 229 -15.16 12.00 -12.62
N VAL A 230 -14.88 13.28 -12.40
CA VAL A 230 -15.36 14.33 -13.32
C VAL A 230 -14.63 14.11 -14.66
N ARG A 231 -15.35 13.59 -15.63
CA ARG A 231 -14.84 13.40 -16.99
C ARG A 231 -15.19 14.63 -17.82
N VAL A 232 -14.21 15.16 -18.55
CA VAL A 232 -14.50 16.12 -19.63
C VAL A 232 -14.95 15.28 -20.82
N ASP A 233 -16.24 14.91 -20.84
CA ASP A 233 -16.79 13.83 -21.67
C ASP A 233 -17.25 14.26 -23.07
N VAL A 234 -16.85 15.45 -23.54
CA VAL A 234 -17.34 15.99 -24.81
C VAL A 234 -17.23 15.01 -25.99
N LEU A 235 -16.12 14.27 -26.06
CA LEU A 235 -15.93 13.27 -27.12
C LEU A 235 -16.41 11.86 -26.67
N TYR A 236 -16.18 11.50 -25.42
CA TYR A 236 -16.45 10.15 -24.91
C TYR A 236 -17.95 9.86 -24.80
N THR A 237 -18.80 10.85 -24.44
CA THR A 237 -20.28 10.70 -24.40
C THR A 237 -20.86 10.29 -25.73
N GLY A 238 -20.29 10.77 -26.84
CA GLY A 238 -20.72 10.40 -28.20
C GLY A 238 -20.26 9.01 -28.66
N PHE A 239 -19.47 8.29 -27.87
CA PHE A 239 -18.99 6.96 -28.26
C PHE A 239 -20.04 5.88 -28.00
N SER A 240 -20.12 4.90 -28.94
CA SER A 240 -20.87 3.67 -28.69
C SER A 240 -20.28 2.89 -27.52
N GLU A 241 -21.06 2.07 -26.82
CA GLU A 241 -20.62 1.26 -25.67
C GLU A 241 -19.37 0.41 -25.98
N ARG A 242 -19.28 -0.11 -27.20
CA ARG A 242 -18.09 -0.86 -27.65
C ARG A 242 -16.85 0.03 -27.74
N LYS A 243 -16.97 1.28 -28.22
CA LYS A 243 -15.86 2.23 -28.30
C LYS A 243 -15.44 2.66 -26.90
N LYS A 244 -16.39 2.92 -25.99
CA LYS A 244 -16.12 3.23 -24.57
C LYS A 244 -15.34 2.11 -23.92
N ALA A 245 -15.78 0.85 -24.07
CA ALA A 245 -15.11 -0.32 -23.52
C ALA A 245 -13.65 -0.45 -24.04
N TRP A 246 -13.43 -0.26 -25.33
CA TRP A 246 -12.08 -0.28 -25.91
C TRP A 246 -11.21 0.87 -25.38
N THR A 247 -11.73 2.08 -25.31
CA THR A 247 -10.99 3.25 -24.79
C THR A 247 -10.59 3.02 -23.34
N ASN A 248 -11.50 2.55 -22.50
CA ASN A 248 -11.23 2.27 -21.09
C ASN A 248 -10.19 1.14 -20.95
N SER A 249 -10.32 0.06 -21.71
CA SER A 249 -9.39 -1.07 -21.66
C SER A 249 -7.97 -0.67 -22.09
N LEU A 250 -7.85 0.08 -23.19
CA LEU A 250 -6.54 0.56 -23.66
C LEU A 250 -5.93 1.57 -22.70
N GLY A 251 -6.73 2.50 -22.16
CA GLY A 251 -6.28 3.46 -21.15
C GLY A 251 -5.77 2.77 -19.89
N SER A 252 -6.51 1.79 -19.38
CA SER A 252 -6.05 1.01 -18.21
C SER A 252 -4.78 0.21 -18.50
N LEU A 253 -4.68 -0.41 -19.68
CA LEU A 253 -3.53 -1.24 -20.05
C LEU A 253 -2.26 -0.43 -20.30
N PHE A 254 -2.35 0.70 -21.00
CA PHE A 254 -1.18 1.46 -21.45
C PHE A 254 -0.83 2.65 -20.56
N LEU A 255 -1.76 3.14 -19.75
CA LEU A 255 -1.54 4.26 -18.83
C LEU A 255 -1.68 3.83 -17.37
N GLY A 256 -2.79 3.20 -16.98
CA GLY A 256 -3.07 2.85 -15.60
C GLY A 256 -2.07 1.83 -15.03
N ILE A 257 -2.00 0.64 -15.61
CA ILE A 257 -1.12 -0.43 -15.13
C ILE A 257 0.36 0.00 -15.14
N PRO A 258 0.92 0.60 -16.21
CA PRO A 258 2.30 1.06 -16.19
C PRO A 258 2.58 2.11 -15.12
N LEU A 259 1.66 3.06 -14.92
CA LEU A 259 1.80 4.07 -13.86
C LEU A 259 1.89 3.42 -12.48
N CYS A 260 0.98 2.49 -12.18
CA CYS A 260 0.97 1.73 -10.94
C CYS A 260 2.28 0.96 -10.74
N LEU A 261 2.74 0.23 -11.75
CA LEU A 261 3.99 -0.52 -11.68
C LEU A 261 5.21 0.40 -11.49
N ILE A 262 5.23 1.56 -12.15
CA ILE A 262 6.31 2.56 -11.97
C ILE A 262 6.34 3.06 -10.52
N VAL A 263 5.19 3.40 -9.94
CA VAL A 263 5.09 3.84 -8.53
C VAL A 263 5.65 2.76 -7.60
N LEU A 264 5.28 1.49 -7.78
CA LEU A 264 5.80 0.40 -6.96
C LEU A 264 7.30 0.16 -7.19
N PHE A 265 7.73 0.01 -8.44
CA PHE A 265 9.13 -0.33 -8.74
C PHE A 265 10.12 0.77 -8.38
N LEU A 266 9.75 2.04 -8.55
CA LEU A 266 10.58 3.16 -8.13
C LEU A 266 10.41 3.45 -6.64
N GLY A 267 9.18 3.43 -6.15
CA GLY A 267 8.87 3.68 -4.74
C GLY A 267 9.44 2.63 -3.78
N MET A 268 9.62 1.39 -4.25
CA MET A 268 10.17 0.26 -3.48
C MET A 268 11.49 -0.28 -4.06
N GLY A 269 12.15 0.45 -4.95
CA GLY A 269 13.31 -0.03 -5.72
C GLY A 269 14.61 -0.25 -4.93
N GLY A 270 14.65 0.11 -3.65
CA GLY A 270 15.80 -0.04 -2.77
C GLY A 270 15.49 0.35 -1.32
N LYS A 271 16.46 0.16 -0.41
CA LYS A 271 16.28 0.49 1.02
C LYS A 271 15.98 1.98 1.25
N ALA A 272 16.57 2.88 0.47
CA ALA A 272 16.41 4.35 0.58
C ALA A 272 15.31 4.92 -0.32
N SER A 273 14.46 4.08 -0.94
CA SER A 273 13.37 4.56 -1.79
C SER A 273 12.23 5.16 -0.96
N ILE A 274 11.37 5.93 -1.64
CA ILE A 274 10.33 6.76 -0.99
C ILE A 274 9.33 5.97 -0.13
N ILE A 275 9.09 4.70 -0.45
CA ILE A 275 8.22 3.83 0.37
C ILE A 275 9.04 3.07 1.41
N ASN A 276 10.15 2.42 0.99
CA ASN A 276 10.92 1.58 1.91
C ASN A 276 11.71 2.38 2.94
N GLY A 277 12.28 3.53 2.57
CA GLY A 277 13.11 4.35 3.46
C GLY A 277 12.41 4.67 4.78
N PRO A 278 11.25 5.35 4.76
CA PRO A 278 10.50 5.66 5.98
C PRO A 278 10.09 4.42 6.80
N VAL A 279 9.75 3.31 6.12
CA VAL A 279 9.32 2.07 6.79
C VAL A 279 10.48 1.40 7.52
N ILE A 280 11.67 1.35 6.91
CA ILE A 280 12.85 0.70 7.52
C ILE A 280 13.41 1.54 8.67
N SER A 281 13.41 2.88 8.51
CA SER A 281 13.93 3.79 9.54
C SER A 281 12.94 4.03 10.67
N PHE A 282 11.73 3.46 10.61
CA PHE A 282 10.63 3.77 11.52
C PHE A 282 10.39 5.27 11.64
N GLU A 283 10.25 5.93 10.49
CA GLU A 283 10.23 7.38 10.40
C GLU A 283 9.02 7.97 11.10
N ILE A 284 9.29 8.95 11.96
CA ILE A 284 8.27 9.73 12.69
C ILE A 284 8.06 11.08 12.01
N THR A 285 7.03 11.82 12.43
CA THR A 285 6.77 13.14 11.87
C THR A 285 7.91 14.13 12.16
N GLN A 286 7.94 15.25 11.41
CA GLN A 286 8.95 16.29 11.57
C GLN A 286 8.92 16.98 12.94
N GLN A 287 7.82 16.83 13.71
CA GLN A 287 7.65 17.36 15.04
C GLN A 287 8.41 16.58 16.13
N GLY A 288 9.14 15.53 15.73
CA GLY A 288 9.91 14.69 16.64
C GLY A 288 9.04 13.96 17.66
N SER A 289 9.52 13.87 18.90
CA SER A 289 8.81 13.15 19.98
C SER A 289 7.48 13.77 20.41
N ASN A 290 7.21 15.02 20.05
CA ASN A 290 5.95 15.72 20.36
C ASN A 290 4.88 15.51 19.26
N GLY A 291 5.25 14.87 18.15
CA GLY A 291 4.35 14.53 17.06
C GLY A 291 3.82 13.12 17.14
N LEU A 292 3.18 12.67 16.03
CA LEU A 292 2.75 11.30 15.84
C LEU A 292 3.87 10.45 15.18
N TYR A 293 3.86 9.16 15.45
CA TYR A 293 4.84 8.19 14.94
C TYR A 293 4.31 7.48 13.68
N LEU A 294 3.75 8.25 12.73
CA LEU A 294 2.93 7.73 11.63
C LEU A 294 3.51 7.97 10.23
N LEU A 295 4.65 8.66 10.08
CA LEU A 295 5.18 9.00 8.75
C LEU A 295 5.53 7.75 7.94
N TYR A 296 6.08 6.71 8.59
CA TYR A 296 6.36 5.42 7.96
C TYR A 296 5.11 4.79 7.33
N LEU A 297 3.93 4.93 8.00
CA LEU A 297 2.67 4.37 7.51
C LEU A 297 2.10 5.21 6.36
N MET A 298 2.30 6.54 6.37
CA MET A 298 1.93 7.41 5.26
C MET A 298 2.69 7.05 3.97
N ALA A 299 3.96 6.63 4.06
CA ALA A 299 4.71 6.15 2.90
C ALA A 299 4.09 4.89 2.28
N VAL A 300 3.50 4.00 3.10
CA VAL A 300 2.81 2.80 2.63
C VAL A 300 1.52 3.12 1.86
N TYR A 301 0.89 4.29 2.07
CA TYR A 301 -0.32 4.68 1.34
C TYR A 301 -0.12 4.67 -0.17
N LEU A 302 1.08 4.99 -0.66
CA LEU A 302 1.41 4.92 -2.08
C LEU A 302 1.34 3.49 -2.62
N ALA A 303 1.73 2.50 -1.82
CA ALA A 303 1.63 1.09 -2.21
C ALA A 303 0.18 0.57 -2.12
N VAL A 304 -0.65 1.13 -1.25
CA VAL A 304 -2.08 0.77 -1.13
C VAL A 304 -2.90 1.39 -2.27
N LEU A 305 -2.51 2.59 -2.75
CA LEU A 305 -3.16 3.26 -3.88
C LEU A 305 -3.08 2.44 -5.17
N VAL A 306 -1.96 1.76 -5.40
CA VAL A 306 -1.62 0.98 -6.60
C VAL A 306 -2.24 -0.39 -6.62
#